data_532dcae1dc331680bc218ee770ff80d0
#
_entry.id   532dcae1dc331680bc218ee770ff80d0
#
_cell.length_a   1.000
_cell.length_b   1.000
_cell.length_c   1.000
_cell.angle_alpha   90.00
_cell.angle_beta   90.00
_cell.angle_gamma   90.00
#
_symmetry.space_group_name_H-M   'P 1'
#
loop_
_entity.id
_entity.type
_entity.pdbx_description
1 polymer ?
#
loop_
_entity_poly.entity_id
_entity_poly.type
_entity_poly.pdbx_seq_one_letter_code
_entity_poly.pdbx_strand_id
1 'polypeptide(L)'
;MRRVTLLLAIVLAGGVAAGCTPNTPPDGSLPCDPSIDSQRAAGFDTALEATVPLAAFDGSPITVDSGRECSEKRLGPLWGAGVRELRSAGGIFDLGSETGYSVVTYRANELTLDALAYAFQRGASTGRKTQDIQIEKVSVGAWAGSRMTLLNGDHRQVIVLFQVPGEAGQVRGLLTSDLSNATITELLARYELALK
;
A
#
# COMPACT_ATOMS: atom_id res chain seq x y z
N MET A 1 -17.07 10.10 -20.76
CA MET A 1 -16.35 9.06 -20.03
C MET A 1 -15.40 9.74 -19.05
N ARG A 2 -15.81 9.94 -17.80
CA ARG A 2 -14.93 10.47 -16.74
C ARG A 2 -14.01 9.34 -16.31
N ARG A 3 -12.71 9.52 -16.47
CA ARG A 3 -11.70 8.57 -15.97
C ARG A 3 -11.78 8.60 -14.45
N VAL A 4 -12.29 7.53 -13.87
CA VAL A 4 -12.24 7.29 -12.42
C VAL A 4 -10.77 7.06 -12.09
N THR A 5 -10.12 8.10 -11.61
CA THR A 5 -8.81 7.95 -11.00
C THR A 5 -9.08 7.45 -9.59
N LEU A 6 -9.10 6.13 -9.42
CA LEU A 6 -9.05 5.53 -8.09
C LEU A 6 -7.70 5.99 -7.51
N LEU A 7 -7.74 7.16 -6.87
CA LEU A 7 -6.63 7.65 -6.08
C LEU A 7 -6.51 6.72 -4.89
N LEU A 8 -5.83 5.57 -5.12
CA LEU A 8 -5.11 4.97 -4.04
C LEU A 8 -4.05 6.01 -3.65
N ALA A 9 -4.52 7.04 -2.99
CA ALA A 9 -3.65 7.95 -2.30
C ALA A 9 -3.02 7.11 -1.18
N ILE A 10 -1.95 6.40 -1.55
CA ILE A 10 -0.88 6.26 -0.57
C ILE A 10 -0.63 7.70 -0.18
N VAL A 11 -1.13 8.09 0.99
CA VAL A 11 -1.03 9.45 1.51
C VAL A 11 0.43 9.66 1.90
N LEU A 12 1.26 9.73 0.88
CA LEU A 12 2.54 10.41 0.89
C LEU A 12 2.26 11.69 0.11
N ALA A 13 1.71 12.67 0.81
CA ALA A 13 1.34 13.97 0.26
C ALA A 13 2.54 14.61 -0.46
N GLY A 14 2.47 14.71 -1.77
CA GLY A 14 3.44 15.43 -2.56
C GLY A 14 2.80 15.92 -3.84
N GLY A 15 2.71 17.24 -3.98
CA GLY A 15 2.07 17.98 -5.06
C GLY A 15 2.55 17.60 -6.47
N VAL A 16 1.62 17.63 -7.40
CA VAL A 16 1.83 17.42 -8.83
C VAL A 16 2.47 18.70 -9.40
N ALA A 17 3.76 18.65 -9.74
CA ALA A 17 4.38 19.57 -10.68
C ALA A 17 4.53 18.83 -12.01
N ALA A 18 3.76 19.24 -13.03
CA ALA A 18 3.86 18.70 -14.38
C ALA A 18 5.16 19.24 -15.03
N GLY A 19 6.21 18.44 -14.96
CA GLY A 19 7.43 18.61 -15.75
C GLY A 19 7.48 17.49 -16.79
N CYS A 20 7.46 17.82 -18.08
CA CYS A 20 7.70 16.87 -19.16
C CYS A 20 9.17 16.45 -19.16
N THR A 21 9.52 15.40 -18.43
CA THR A 21 10.77 14.67 -18.61
C THR A 21 10.49 13.44 -19.47
N PRO A 22 11.40 13.04 -20.38
CA PRO A 22 11.22 11.81 -21.15
C PRO A 22 11.07 10.65 -20.18
N ASN A 23 9.94 9.90 -20.30
CA ASN A 23 9.58 8.79 -19.47
C ASN A 23 10.52 7.59 -19.73
N THR A 24 11.73 7.65 -19.20
CA THR A 24 12.49 6.41 -19.00
C THR A 24 11.90 5.72 -17.77
N PRO A 25 11.40 4.50 -17.88
CA PRO A 25 10.94 3.76 -16.70
C PRO A 25 12.03 3.73 -15.65
N PRO A 26 11.70 3.92 -14.37
CA PRO A 26 12.70 3.85 -13.32
C PRO A 26 13.32 2.45 -13.28
N ASP A 27 14.64 2.39 -13.11
CA ASP A 27 15.40 1.13 -13.02
C ASP A 27 15.59 0.72 -11.56
N GLY A 28 14.95 -0.37 -11.17
CA GLY A 28 15.01 -0.91 -9.81
C GLY A 28 16.38 -1.48 -9.41
N SER A 29 17.29 -1.71 -10.36
CA SER A 29 18.65 -2.20 -10.09
C SER A 29 19.63 -1.09 -9.67
N LEU A 30 19.33 0.16 -10.02
CA LEU A 30 20.15 1.30 -9.62
C LEU A 30 19.93 1.66 -8.15
N PRO A 31 20.89 2.33 -7.48
CA PRO A 31 20.67 2.90 -6.15
C PRO A 31 19.45 3.82 -6.14
N CYS A 32 18.74 3.84 -5.00
CA CYS A 32 17.58 4.72 -4.86
C CYS A 32 18.01 6.19 -4.87
N ASP A 33 17.37 7.00 -5.70
CA ASP A 33 17.62 8.44 -5.78
C ASP A 33 16.54 9.20 -4.98
N PRO A 34 16.91 9.80 -3.83
CA PRO A 34 15.95 10.51 -2.99
C PRO A 34 15.39 11.80 -3.62
N SER A 35 15.97 12.28 -4.72
CA SER A 35 15.49 13.46 -5.45
C SER A 35 14.33 13.15 -6.41
N ILE A 36 14.14 11.89 -6.76
CA ILE A 36 13.07 11.44 -7.64
C ILE A 36 11.79 11.21 -6.83
N ASP A 37 10.72 11.93 -7.15
CA ASP A 37 9.46 11.88 -6.42
C ASP A 37 8.73 10.53 -6.49
N SER A 38 8.86 9.80 -7.59
CA SER A 38 8.25 8.49 -7.75
C SER A 38 9.15 7.57 -8.55
N GLN A 39 9.51 6.46 -7.95
CA GLN A 39 10.30 5.39 -8.57
C GLN A 39 9.43 4.14 -8.64
N ARG A 40 8.35 4.20 -9.45
CA ARG A 40 7.34 3.16 -9.55
C ARG A 40 6.98 2.88 -11.01
N ALA A 41 6.94 1.60 -11.37
CA ALA A 41 6.50 1.12 -12.68
C ALA A 41 6.10 -0.36 -12.61
N ALA A 42 5.35 -0.83 -13.59
CA ALA A 42 5.15 -2.27 -13.80
C ALA A 42 6.50 -2.93 -14.12
N GLY A 43 6.80 -4.03 -13.42
CA GLY A 43 8.06 -4.76 -13.58
C GLY A 43 9.30 -4.09 -12.97
N PHE A 44 9.13 -3.04 -12.17
CA PHE A 44 10.25 -2.36 -11.48
C PHE A 44 10.99 -3.30 -10.49
N ASP A 45 10.26 -4.10 -9.71
CA ASP A 45 10.78 -5.16 -8.83
C ASP A 45 9.94 -6.43 -9.02
N THR A 46 10.23 -7.16 -10.11
CA THR A 46 9.49 -8.38 -10.47
C THR A 46 9.54 -9.46 -9.39
N ALA A 47 10.63 -9.50 -8.63
CA ALA A 47 10.77 -10.45 -7.52
C ALA A 47 9.81 -10.10 -6.37
N LEU A 48 9.60 -8.82 -6.08
CA LEU A 48 8.62 -8.39 -5.09
C LEU A 48 7.19 -8.54 -5.61
N GLU A 49 6.94 -8.21 -6.89
CA GLU A 49 5.63 -8.42 -7.53
C GLU A 49 5.19 -9.89 -7.45
N ALA A 50 6.10 -10.82 -7.67
CA ALA A 50 5.82 -12.26 -7.58
C ALA A 50 5.44 -12.73 -6.17
N THR A 51 5.72 -11.95 -5.12
CA THR A 51 5.31 -12.28 -3.74
C THR A 51 3.87 -11.86 -3.43
N VAL A 52 3.24 -11.08 -4.29
CA VAL A 52 1.85 -10.63 -4.11
C VAL A 52 0.91 -11.69 -4.68
N PRO A 53 0.04 -12.34 -3.89
CA PRO A 53 -0.75 -13.47 -4.35
C PRO A 53 -2.00 -13.02 -5.13
N LEU A 54 -1.82 -12.29 -6.22
CA LEU A 54 -2.91 -11.69 -7.00
C LEU A 54 -3.89 -12.73 -7.56
N ALA A 55 -3.40 -13.93 -7.87
CA ALA A 55 -4.23 -15.02 -8.40
C ALA A 55 -5.26 -15.58 -7.39
N ALA A 56 -5.13 -15.24 -6.10
CA ALA A 56 -6.08 -15.66 -5.06
C ALA A 56 -7.36 -14.80 -5.03
N PHE A 57 -7.38 -13.72 -5.80
CA PHE A 57 -8.48 -12.76 -5.83
C PHE A 57 -9.26 -12.87 -7.14
N ASP A 58 -10.59 -12.66 -7.06
CA ASP A 58 -11.43 -12.75 -8.26
C ASP A 58 -11.16 -11.59 -9.22
N GLY A 59 -11.15 -11.90 -10.50
CA GLY A 59 -10.88 -10.95 -11.55
C GLY A 59 -9.39 -10.71 -11.80
N SER A 60 -9.11 -9.77 -12.69
CA SER A 60 -7.75 -9.34 -12.99
C SER A 60 -7.53 -7.94 -12.43
N PRO A 61 -6.39 -7.68 -11.80
CA PRO A 61 -6.07 -6.32 -11.37
C PRO A 61 -5.97 -5.40 -12.60
N ILE A 62 -6.47 -4.17 -12.47
CA ILE A 62 -6.33 -3.14 -13.51
C ILE A 62 -4.91 -2.59 -13.61
N THR A 63 -4.14 -2.75 -12.56
CA THR A 63 -2.74 -2.33 -12.48
C THR A 63 -1.99 -3.30 -11.59
N VAL A 64 -0.81 -3.71 -12.03
CA VAL A 64 0.20 -4.40 -11.21
C VAL A 64 1.48 -3.62 -11.37
N ASP A 65 2.04 -3.16 -10.29
CA ASP A 65 3.29 -2.40 -10.30
C ASP A 65 4.07 -2.58 -9.00
N SER A 66 5.32 -2.14 -9.04
CA SER A 66 6.18 -2.05 -7.87
C SER A 66 6.97 -0.75 -7.89
N GLY A 67 7.56 -0.41 -6.75
CA GLY A 67 8.34 0.81 -6.63
C GLY A 67 9.07 0.89 -5.30
N ARG A 68 9.76 2.02 -5.12
CA ARG A 68 10.51 2.30 -3.90
C ARG A 68 10.47 3.77 -3.52
N GLU A 69 10.70 4.02 -2.23
CA GLU A 69 10.85 5.34 -1.64
C GLU A 69 12.09 5.34 -0.73
N CYS A 70 12.93 6.37 -0.82
CA CYS A 70 14.15 6.48 0.01
C CYS A 70 14.46 7.90 0.47
N SER A 71 13.61 8.87 0.21
CA SER A 71 13.79 10.19 0.80
C SER A 71 13.18 10.27 2.20
N GLU A 72 13.82 11.02 3.10
CA GLU A 72 13.27 11.28 4.45
C GLU A 72 11.85 11.84 4.37
N LYS A 73 11.62 12.76 3.45
CA LYS A 73 10.31 13.38 3.22
C LYS A 73 9.22 12.35 2.90
N ARG A 74 9.55 11.35 2.07
CA ARG A 74 8.61 10.31 1.62
C ARG A 74 8.42 9.22 2.65
N LEU A 75 9.50 8.80 3.27
CA LEU A 75 9.47 7.78 4.32
C LEU A 75 8.84 8.32 5.62
N GLY A 76 8.95 9.62 5.87
CA GLY A 76 8.34 10.25 7.05
C GLY A 76 8.66 9.52 8.36
N PRO A 77 7.65 9.02 9.10
CA PRO A 77 7.89 8.30 10.35
C PRO A 77 8.76 7.05 10.21
N LEU A 78 8.76 6.39 9.05
CA LEU A 78 9.59 5.22 8.80
C LEU A 78 11.08 5.57 8.80
N TRP A 79 11.44 6.79 8.37
CA TRP A 79 12.82 7.27 8.45
C TRP A 79 13.32 7.31 9.90
N GLY A 80 12.48 7.81 10.82
CA GLY A 80 12.75 7.80 12.25
C GLY A 80 12.85 6.40 12.86
N ALA A 81 12.16 5.42 12.25
CA ALA A 81 12.23 4.01 12.64
C ALA A 81 13.43 3.25 12.03
N GLY A 82 14.33 3.93 11.31
CA GLY A 82 15.53 3.32 10.73
C GLY A 82 15.40 2.88 9.28
N VAL A 83 14.20 2.92 8.69
CA VAL A 83 14.00 2.55 7.29
C VAL A 83 14.66 3.60 6.38
N ARG A 84 15.50 3.16 5.45
CA ARG A 84 16.20 4.03 4.49
C ARG A 84 15.73 3.82 3.05
N GLU A 85 15.17 2.69 2.75
CA GLU A 85 14.49 2.38 1.50
C GLU A 85 13.29 1.50 1.80
N LEU A 86 12.10 1.91 1.35
CA LEU A 86 10.89 1.11 1.39
C LEU A 86 10.54 0.69 -0.02
N ARG A 87 10.47 -0.59 -0.28
CA ARG A 87 9.95 -1.17 -1.51
C ARG A 87 8.50 -1.59 -1.34
N SER A 88 7.72 -1.45 -2.38
CA SER A 88 6.34 -1.93 -2.39
C SER A 88 6.00 -2.54 -3.75
N ALA A 89 5.14 -3.55 -3.73
CA ALA A 89 4.52 -4.11 -4.93
C ALA A 89 3.06 -4.40 -4.65
N GLY A 90 2.21 -4.31 -5.66
CA GLY A 90 0.80 -4.59 -5.45
C GLY A 90 -0.02 -4.61 -6.73
N GLY A 91 -1.28 -5.02 -6.58
CA GLY A 91 -2.29 -4.98 -7.61
C GLY A 91 -3.54 -4.23 -7.14
N ILE A 92 -4.17 -3.50 -8.06
CA ILE A 92 -5.39 -2.74 -7.83
C ILE A 92 -6.54 -3.46 -8.52
N PHE A 93 -7.61 -3.71 -7.78
CA PHE A 93 -8.85 -4.30 -8.27
C PHE A 93 -9.95 -3.23 -8.20
N ASP A 94 -10.46 -2.82 -9.35
CA ASP A 94 -11.57 -1.88 -9.49
C ASP A 94 -12.87 -2.67 -9.63
N LEU A 95 -13.81 -2.41 -8.74
CA LEU A 95 -15.14 -3.02 -8.74
C LEU A 95 -16.21 -2.07 -9.29
N GLY A 96 -15.79 -0.91 -9.78
CA GLY A 96 -16.69 0.14 -10.29
C GLY A 96 -17.24 1.04 -9.19
N SER A 97 -17.82 2.16 -9.59
CA SER A 97 -18.50 3.11 -8.68
C SER A 97 -17.59 3.59 -7.51
N GLU A 98 -16.31 3.80 -7.78
CA GLU A 98 -15.30 4.22 -6.80
C GLU A 98 -15.02 3.19 -5.68
N THR A 99 -15.56 1.98 -5.86
CA THR A 99 -15.36 0.84 -4.97
C THR A 99 -14.23 -0.03 -5.47
N GLY A 100 -13.38 -0.51 -4.59
CA GLY A 100 -12.27 -1.37 -4.97
C GLY A 100 -11.32 -1.70 -3.83
N TYR A 101 -10.27 -2.43 -4.17
CA TYR A 101 -9.24 -2.78 -3.20
C TYR A 101 -7.88 -2.93 -3.85
N SER A 102 -6.84 -2.89 -3.02
CA SER A 102 -5.48 -3.19 -3.42
C SER A 102 -4.87 -4.21 -2.48
N VAL A 103 -4.15 -5.14 -3.07
CA VAL A 103 -3.35 -6.15 -2.38
C VAL A 103 -1.90 -5.74 -2.53
N VAL A 104 -1.21 -5.49 -1.41
CA VAL A 104 0.15 -4.96 -1.45
C VAL A 104 1.09 -5.71 -0.51
N THR A 105 2.37 -5.69 -0.88
CA THR A 105 3.50 -6.10 -0.04
C THR A 105 4.46 -4.94 0.11
N TYR A 106 4.87 -4.65 1.33
CA TYR A 106 5.91 -3.68 1.68
C TYR A 106 7.13 -4.42 2.19
N ARG A 107 8.33 -3.98 1.81
CA ARG A 107 9.59 -4.61 2.23
C ARG A 107 10.67 -3.56 2.51
N ALA A 108 11.30 -3.66 3.67
CA ALA A 108 12.52 -2.94 4.04
C ALA A 108 13.22 -3.68 5.19
N ASN A 109 14.53 -3.52 5.34
CA ASN A 109 15.30 -4.25 6.35
C ASN A 109 14.78 -4.05 7.78
N GLU A 110 14.47 -2.81 8.16
CA GLU A 110 14.02 -2.44 9.51
C GLU A 110 12.48 -2.27 9.60
N LEU A 111 11.75 -2.79 8.62
CA LEU A 111 10.30 -2.64 8.60
C LEU A 111 9.63 -3.54 9.62
N THR A 112 8.80 -2.94 10.46
CA THR A 112 7.90 -3.63 11.38
C THR A 112 6.46 -3.27 11.08
N LEU A 113 5.52 -4.14 11.48
CA LEU A 113 4.09 -3.87 11.37
C LEU A 113 3.70 -2.56 12.08
N ASP A 114 4.19 -2.35 13.30
CA ASP A 114 3.84 -1.16 14.09
C ASP A 114 4.40 0.12 13.46
N ALA A 115 5.63 0.09 12.91
CA ALA A 115 6.22 1.25 12.23
C ALA A 115 5.42 1.62 10.98
N LEU A 116 5.03 0.63 10.16
CA LEU A 116 4.23 0.88 8.96
C LEU A 116 2.82 1.37 9.31
N ALA A 117 2.15 0.74 10.27
CA ALA A 117 0.83 1.16 10.73
C ALA A 117 0.85 2.61 11.27
N TYR A 118 1.87 2.97 12.04
CA TYR A 118 2.07 4.34 12.52
C TYR A 118 2.31 5.33 11.35
N ALA A 119 3.08 4.94 10.34
CA ALA A 119 3.30 5.78 9.17
C ALA A 119 2.00 6.04 8.40
N PHE A 120 1.16 5.02 8.21
CA PHE A 120 -0.17 5.16 7.63
C PHE A 120 -1.07 6.09 8.45
N GLN A 121 -1.11 5.91 9.77
CA GLN A 121 -1.86 6.78 10.67
C GLN A 121 -1.42 8.25 10.56
N ARG A 122 -0.12 8.50 10.58
CA ARG A 122 0.43 9.86 10.47
C ARG A 122 0.11 10.48 9.11
N GLY A 123 0.22 9.71 8.03
CA GLY A 123 -0.17 10.15 6.70
C GLY A 123 -1.66 10.50 6.64
N ALA A 124 -2.53 9.64 7.15
CA ALA A 124 -3.96 9.87 7.20
C ALA A 124 -4.31 11.14 8.00
N SER A 125 -3.67 11.36 9.17
CA SER A 125 -3.94 12.53 10.03
C SER A 125 -3.55 13.86 9.40
N THR A 126 -2.75 13.87 8.34
CA THR A 126 -2.38 15.08 7.59
C THR A 126 -3.25 15.32 6.36
N GLY A 127 -4.10 14.39 6.01
CA GLY A 127 -5.00 14.47 4.86
C GLY A 127 -6.12 15.49 5.09
N ARG A 128 -6.29 16.43 4.14
CA ARG A 128 -7.29 17.53 4.28
C ARG A 128 -8.74 17.05 4.34
N LYS A 129 -9.02 15.88 3.78
CA LYS A 129 -10.37 15.29 3.70
C LYS A 129 -10.53 14.08 4.61
N THR A 130 -9.49 13.74 5.38
CA THR A 130 -9.50 12.56 6.24
C THR A 130 -10.16 12.87 7.57
N GLN A 131 -11.11 12.03 7.96
CA GLN A 131 -11.89 12.13 9.20
C GLN A 131 -12.07 10.73 9.81
N ASP A 132 -12.50 10.69 11.08
CA ASP A 132 -12.92 9.48 11.78
C ASP A 132 -11.88 8.34 11.77
N ILE A 133 -10.61 8.70 11.97
CA ILE A 133 -9.53 7.71 11.99
C ILE A 133 -9.65 6.85 13.26
N GLN A 134 -9.88 5.56 13.05
CA GLN A 134 -9.90 4.55 14.10
C GLN A 134 -8.83 3.50 13.82
N ILE A 135 -8.11 3.08 14.85
CA ILE A 135 -7.06 2.08 14.75
C ILE A 135 -7.27 1.01 15.79
N GLU A 136 -7.19 -0.24 15.38
CA GLU A 136 -7.33 -1.40 16.24
C GLU A 136 -6.29 -2.48 15.90
N LYS A 137 -5.87 -3.23 16.89
CA LYS A 137 -5.11 -4.47 16.66
C LYS A 137 -6.09 -5.56 16.25
N VAL A 138 -5.73 -6.28 15.21
CA VAL A 138 -6.54 -7.38 14.66
C VAL A 138 -5.70 -8.62 14.43
N SER A 139 -6.33 -9.73 14.12
CA SER A 139 -5.66 -10.92 13.61
C SER A 139 -6.15 -11.21 12.19
N VAL A 140 -5.25 -11.61 11.32
CA VAL A 140 -5.55 -12.16 10.00
C VAL A 140 -5.20 -13.65 10.07
N GLY A 141 -6.21 -14.47 10.30
CA GLY A 141 -5.97 -15.84 10.73
C GLY A 141 -5.17 -15.89 12.03
N ALA A 142 -4.00 -16.53 12.01
CA ALA A 142 -3.07 -16.59 13.14
C ALA A 142 -2.04 -15.44 13.20
N TRP A 143 -2.08 -14.51 12.26
CA TRP A 143 -1.06 -13.46 12.11
C TRP A 143 -1.47 -12.17 12.79
N ALA A 144 -0.52 -11.50 13.42
CA ALA A 144 -0.72 -10.18 14.01
C ALA A 144 -0.98 -9.13 12.91
N GLY A 145 -1.96 -8.28 13.13
CA GLY A 145 -2.35 -7.23 12.21
C GLY A 145 -2.76 -5.94 12.91
N SER A 146 -2.85 -4.89 12.10
CA SER A 146 -3.38 -3.58 12.46
C SER A 146 -4.42 -3.19 11.44
N ARG A 147 -5.58 -2.74 11.88
CA ARG A 147 -6.65 -2.22 11.04
C ARG A 147 -6.84 -0.73 11.30
N MET A 148 -6.81 0.06 10.25
CA MET A 148 -7.18 1.46 10.26
C MET A 148 -8.45 1.65 9.44
N THR A 149 -9.45 2.30 10.01
CA THR A 149 -10.66 2.72 9.32
C THR A 149 -10.72 4.25 9.34
N LEU A 150 -11.10 4.86 8.22
CA LEU A 150 -11.22 6.31 8.10
C LEU A 150 -12.26 6.69 7.03
N LEU A 151 -12.69 7.93 7.03
CA LEU A 151 -13.39 8.58 5.93
C LEU A 151 -12.40 9.48 5.18
N ASN A 152 -12.39 9.41 3.86
CA ASN A 152 -11.69 10.32 2.97
C ASN A 152 -12.71 11.01 2.06
N GLY A 153 -13.16 12.21 2.47
CA GLY A 153 -14.39 12.77 1.94
C GLY A 153 -15.59 11.89 2.36
N ASP A 154 -16.35 11.42 1.38
CA ASP A 154 -17.52 10.57 1.60
C ASP A 154 -17.19 9.06 1.49
N HIS A 155 -15.91 8.72 1.21
CA HIS A 155 -15.49 7.35 0.97
C HIS A 155 -14.89 6.72 2.23
N ARG A 156 -15.49 5.61 2.64
CA ARG A 156 -14.95 4.80 3.74
C ARG A 156 -13.74 4.00 3.26
N GLN A 157 -12.60 4.19 3.89
CA GLN A 157 -11.40 3.42 3.63
C GLN A 157 -11.09 2.50 4.81
N VAL A 158 -10.70 1.28 4.51
CA VAL A 158 -10.17 0.34 5.50
C VAL A 158 -8.84 -0.19 5.00
N ILE A 159 -7.83 -0.06 5.86
CA ILE A 159 -6.48 -0.53 5.62
C ILE A 159 -6.18 -1.59 6.66
N VAL A 160 -5.91 -2.80 6.21
CA VAL A 160 -5.46 -3.89 7.09
C VAL A 160 -4.04 -4.23 6.72
N LEU A 161 -3.13 -4.05 7.67
CA LEU A 161 -1.72 -4.43 7.57
C LEU A 161 -1.48 -5.63 8.46
N PHE A 162 -0.68 -6.59 8.01
CA PHE A 162 -0.34 -7.76 8.80
C PHE A 162 1.04 -8.30 8.44
N GLN A 163 1.63 -9.06 9.36
CA GLN A 163 2.94 -9.65 9.19
C GLN A 163 2.86 -11.17 9.33
N VAL A 164 3.38 -11.87 8.31
CA VAL A 164 3.48 -13.33 8.33
C VAL A 164 4.71 -13.73 9.14
N PRO A 165 4.61 -14.66 10.09
CA PRO A 165 5.76 -15.16 10.84
C PRO A 165 6.85 -15.70 9.91
N GLY A 166 8.11 -15.33 10.16
CA GLY A 166 9.24 -15.70 9.33
C GLY A 166 9.55 -14.73 8.18
N GLU A 167 8.64 -13.82 7.82
CA GLU A 167 8.87 -12.76 6.83
C GLU A 167 9.39 -11.47 7.50
N ALA A 168 10.60 -11.52 8.08
CA ALA A 168 11.20 -10.35 8.70
C ALA A 168 11.39 -9.22 7.66
N GLY A 169 11.10 -7.97 8.05
CA GLY A 169 11.21 -6.82 7.16
C GLY A 169 10.12 -6.74 6.08
N GLN A 170 9.09 -7.59 6.13
CA GLN A 170 8.00 -7.59 5.17
C GLN A 170 6.64 -7.45 5.87
N VAL A 171 5.79 -6.58 5.34
CA VAL A 171 4.42 -6.36 5.82
C VAL A 171 3.47 -6.45 4.63
N ARG A 172 2.38 -7.18 4.80
CA ARG A 172 1.32 -7.35 3.81
C ARG A 172 0.19 -6.37 4.07
N GLY A 173 -0.53 -5.97 3.04
CA GLY A 173 -1.64 -5.04 3.19
C GLY A 173 -2.81 -5.34 2.26
N LEU A 174 -4.02 -5.15 2.79
CA LEU A 174 -5.26 -5.03 2.05
C LEU A 174 -5.81 -3.61 2.28
N LEU A 175 -5.88 -2.82 1.22
CA LEU A 175 -6.38 -1.45 1.25
C LEU A 175 -7.70 -1.42 0.47
N THR A 176 -8.75 -0.88 1.06
CA THR A 176 -10.10 -0.93 0.46
C THR A 176 -10.76 0.43 0.43
N SER A 177 -11.64 0.65 -0.55
CA SER A 177 -12.54 1.80 -0.63
C SER A 177 -13.97 1.30 -0.76
N ASP A 178 -14.86 1.76 0.14
CA ASP A 178 -16.31 1.52 0.17
C ASP A 178 -16.75 0.04 0.16
N LEU A 179 -15.88 -0.85 0.63
CA LEU A 179 -16.23 -2.26 0.81
C LEU A 179 -16.94 -2.52 2.14
N SER A 180 -17.87 -3.49 2.13
CA SER A 180 -18.50 -3.98 3.34
C SER A 180 -17.48 -4.73 4.23
N ASN A 181 -17.72 -4.77 5.54
CA ASN A 181 -16.87 -5.55 6.44
C ASN A 181 -16.89 -7.05 6.10
N ALA A 182 -18.01 -7.58 5.61
CA ALA A 182 -18.12 -8.98 5.18
C ALA A 182 -17.18 -9.25 3.99
N THR A 183 -17.19 -8.40 2.98
CA THR A 183 -16.30 -8.50 1.82
C THR A 183 -14.83 -8.40 2.23
N ILE A 184 -14.49 -7.45 3.13
CA ILE A 184 -13.12 -7.31 3.64
C ILE A 184 -12.67 -8.59 4.36
N THR A 185 -13.53 -9.18 5.18
CA THR A 185 -13.24 -10.44 5.88
C THR A 185 -12.99 -11.59 4.90
N GLU A 186 -13.79 -11.69 3.85
CA GLU A 186 -13.62 -12.69 2.79
C GLU A 186 -12.29 -12.51 2.05
N LEU A 187 -11.96 -11.28 1.65
CA LEU A 187 -10.69 -10.98 0.99
C LEU A 187 -9.48 -11.31 1.87
N LEU A 188 -9.55 -11.02 3.18
CA LEU A 188 -8.49 -11.38 4.13
C LEU A 188 -8.34 -12.89 4.29
N ALA A 189 -9.44 -13.65 4.31
CA ALA A 189 -9.40 -15.10 4.36
C ALA A 189 -8.76 -15.72 3.11
N ARG A 190 -9.05 -15.18 1.93
CA ARG A 190 -8.40 -15.57 0.67
C ARG A 190 -6.90 -15.23 0.69
N TYR A 191 -6.54 -14.05 1.19
CA TYR A 191 -5.16 -13.63 1.32
C TYR A 191 -4.38 -14.58 2.25
N GLU A 192 -4.96 -14.90 3.42
CA GLU A 192 -4.38 -15.85 4.36
C GLU A 192 -4.16 -17.22 3.72
N LEU A 193 -5.17 -17.74 3.00
CA LEU A 193 -5.10 -19.05 2.35
C LEU A 193 -3.99 -19.11 1.30
N ALA A 194 -3.78 -18.02 0.57
CA ALA A 194 -2.77 -17.95 -0.49
C ALA A 194 -1.32 -17.86 0.02
N LEU A 195 -1.12 -17.57 1.31
CA LEU A 195 0.20 -17.45 1.93
C LEU A 195 0.56 -18.65 2.83
N LYS A 196 -0.32 -19.64 2.92
CA LYS A 196 -0.07 -20.92 3.61
C LYS A 196 0.49 -21.97 2.68
#